data_d8fd719f37fc59ce8d6d492294241775
#
_entry.id   d8fd719f37fc59ce8d6d492294241775
#
_cell.length_a   1.000
_cell.length_b   1.000
_cell.length_c   1.000
_cell.angle_alpha   90.00
_cell.angle_beta   90.00
_cell.angle_gamma   90.00
#
_symmetry.space_group_name_H-M   'P 1'
#
loop_
_entity.id
_entity.type
_entity.pdbx_description
1 polymer ?
#
loop_
_entity_poly.entity_id
_entity_poly.type
_entity_poly.pdbx_seq_one_letter_code
_entity_poly.pdbx_strand_id
1 'polypeptide(L)'
;MATLAAFKFDTADGAEQMLDIVEGLQKQQLIDIIDGAIVTWPTDKKKPKTKQMYHTNWTGALGGAFWGMLFGLLFFIPFVGLAIGAALGALAGHFSDYGIDDNFIKQVREKVTPGTSALFLLTQNAVTDKVVDAMKHGPKLEVISTNLTKEQEDKLREEFGEEAPAHA
;
A
#
# COMPACT_ATOMS: atom_id res chain seq x y z
N MET A 1 -14.37 -0.93 10.12
CA MET A 1 -12.92 -1.01 10.33
C MET A 1 -12.17 -0.56 9.09
N ALA A 2 -11.09 0.16 9.28
CA ALA A 2 -10.28 0.61 8.17
C ALA A 2 -9.38 -0.53 7.67
N THR A 3 -9.23 -0.62 6.36
CA THR A 3 -8.39 -1.61 5.71
C THR A 3 -7.20 -0.92 5.05
N LEU A 4 -5.99 -1.34 5.42
CA LEU A 4 -4.77 -0.93 4.73
C LEU A 4 -4.41 -1.99 3.69
N ALA A 5 -4.26 -1.55 2.44
CA ALA A 5 -3.87 -2.43 1.35
C ALA A 5 -2.69 -1.82 0.60
N ALA A 6 -1.80 -2.68 0.15
CA ALA A 6 -0.65 -2.29 -0.65
C ALA A 6 -0.69 -3.03 -1.99
N PHE A 7 -0.57 -2.28 -3.07
CA PHE A 7 -0.63 -2.79 -4.44
C PHE A 7 0.63 -2.38 -5.20
N LYS A 8 1.16 -3.31 -5.98
CA LYS A 8 2.32 -3.07 -6.83
C LYS A 8 1.89 -2.99 -8.29
N PHE A 9 2.54 -2.13 -9.05
CA PHE A 9 2.35 -1.96 -10.48
C PHE A 9 3.68 -2.14 -11.20
N ASP A 10 3.65 -2.73 -12.39
CA ASP A 10 4.87 -3.03 -13.16
C ASP A 10 5.45 -1.81 -13.88
N THR A 11 4.80 -0.65 -13.77
CA THR A 11 5.27 0.61 -14.35
C THR A 11 5.43 1.67 -13.27
N ALA A 12 6.32 2.63 -13.50
CA ALA A 12 6.58 3.69 -12.53
C ALA A 12 5.39 4.63 -12.33
N ASP A 13 4.49 4.74 -13.29
CA ASP A 13 3.32 5.62 -13.22
C ASP A 13 2.00 4.87 -12.90
N GLY A 14 2.05 3.55 -12.76
CA GLY A 14 0.84 2.76 -12.53
C GLY A 14 0.10 3.12 -11.26
N ALA A 15 0.83 3.41 -10.18
CA ALA A 15 0.21 3.78 -8.92
C ALA A 15 -0.58 5.10 -9.01
N GLU A 16 -0.05 6.08 -9.71
CA GLU A 16 -0.76 7.36 -9.91
C GLU A 16 -2.01 7.16 -10.76
N GLN A 17 -1.93 6.37 -11.81
CA GLN A 17 -3.09 6.06 -12.64
C GLN A 17 -4.18 5.35 -11.83
N MET A 18 -3.79 4.42 -10.99
CA MET A 18 -4.77 3.72 -10.14
C MET A 18 -5.35 4.65 -9.08
N LEU A 19 -4.56 5.56 -8.53
CA LEU A 19 -5.06 6.53 -7.57
C LEU A 19 -6.17 7.39 -8.17
N ASP A 20 -6.01 7.84 -9.41
CA ASP A 20 -7.05 8.61 -10.11
C ASP A 20 -8.36 7.81 -10.20
N ILE A 21 -8.27 6.52 -10.48
CA ILE A 21 -9.45 5.64 -10.53
C ILE A 21 -10.12 5.54 -9.16
N VAL A 22 -9.33 5.33 -8.11
CA VAL A 22 -9.86 5.17 -6.74
C VAL A 22 -10.46 6.48 -6.23
N GLU A 23 -9.85 7.62 -6.54
CA GLU A 23 -10.42 8.92 -6.20
C GLU A 23 -11.75 9.16 -6.91
N GLY A 24 -11.88 8.69 -8.15
CA GLY A 24 -13.14 8.70 -8.87
C GLY A 24 -14.22 7.87 -8.18
N LEU A 25 -13.85 6.73 -7.63
CA LEU A 25 -14.77 5.90 -6.84
C LEU A 25 -15.21 6.59 -5.56
N GLN A 26 -14.31 7.31 -4.90
CA GLN A 26 -14.67 8.09 -3.71
C GLN A 26 -15.69 9.17 -4.04
N LYS A 27 -15.54 9.84 -5.17
CA LYS A 27 -16.52 10.84 -5.62
C LYS A 27 -17.89 10.24 -5.87
N GLN A 28 -17.95 8.97 -6.25
CA GLN A 28 -19.20 8.22 -6.45
C GLN A 28 -19.70 7.58 -5.15
N GLN A 29 -19.04 7.82 -4.03
CA GLN A 29 -19.40 7.27 -2.72
C GLN A 29 -19.33 5.73 -2.66
N LEU A 30 -18.47 5.14 -3.47
CA LEU A 30 -18.27 3.69 -3.48
C LEU A 30 -17.16 3.22 -2.55
N ILE A 31 -16.35 4.14 -2.06
CA ILE A 31 -15.27 3.87 -1.10
C ILE A 31 -14.95 5.16 -0.35
N ASP A 32 -14.52 5.03 0.88
CA ASP A 32 -13.99 6.14 1.67
C ASP A 32 -12.47 5.98 1.79
N ILE A 33 -11.72 6.89 1.21
CA ILE A 33 -10.26 6.90 1.35
C ILE A 33 -9.92 7.74 2.56
N ILE A 34 -9.39 7.09 3.60
CA ILE A 34 -8.99 7.73 4.84
C ILE A 34 -7.61 8.34 4.71
N ASP A 35 -6.70 7.62 4.06
CA ASP A 35 -5.34 8.06 3.83
C ASP A 35 -4.72 7.22 2.71
N GLY A 36 -3.59 7.67 2.20
CA GLY A 36 -2.88 6.94 1.16
C GLY A 36 -1.53 7.54 0.84
N ALA A 37 -0.73 6.76 0.15
CA ALA A 37 0.58 7.18 -0.30
C ALA A 37 0.99 6.42 -1.55
N ILE A 38 1.83 7.06 -2.35
CA ILE A 38 2.34 6.48 -3.59
C ILE A 38 3.85 6.37 -3.51
N VAL A 39 4.39 5.27 -4.01
CA VAL A 39 5.81 5.08 -4.24
C VAL A 39 6.03 4.96 -5.74
N THR A 40 6.89 5.80 -6.30
CA THR A 40 7.26 5.77 -7.71
C THR A 40 8.75 5.54 -7.80
N TRP A 41 9.18 4.49 -8.51
CA TRP A 41 10.59 4.16 -8.63
C TRP A 41 11.04 4.15 -10.10
N PRO A 42 11.52 5.27 -10.63
CA PRO A 42 12.06 5.29 -11.99
C PRO A 42 13.25 4.33 -12.15
N THR A 43 13.40 3.75 -13.32
CA THR A 43 14.45 2.76 -13.59
C THR A 43 15.87 3.31 -13.44
N ASP A 44 16.05 4.60 -13.64
CA ASP A 44 17.36 5.27 -13.57
C ASP A 44 17.71 5.81 -12.19
N LYS A 45 16.85 5.59 -11.19
CA LYS A 45 17.06 6.10 -9.83
C LYS A 45 17.45 4.99 -8.87
N LYS A 46 18.32 5.31 -7.93
CA LYS A 46 18.75 4.38 -6.88
C LYS A 46 17.72 4.25 -5.77
N LYS A 47 16.88 5.25 -5.59
CA LYS A 47 15.87 5.30 -4.53
C LYS A 47 14.53 5.72 -5.10
N PRO A 48 13.42 5.19 -4.57
CA PRO A 48 12.10 5.59 -5.00
C PRO A 48 11.74 6.98 -4.50
N LYS A 49 10.77 7.58 -5.18
CA LYS A 49 10.11 8.79 -4.71
C LYS A 49 8.83 8.38 -3.98
N THR A 50 8.56 9.04 -2.87
CA THR A 50 7.37 8.79 -2.06
C THR A 50 6.52 10.04 -1.99
N LYS A 51 5.21 9.89 -2.04
CA LYS A 51 4.27 10.99 -2.00
C LYS A 51 3.05 10.58 -1.17
N GLN A 52 2.70 11.40 -0.19
CA GLN A 52 1.48 11.20 0.57
C GLN A 52 0.31 11.84 -0.17
N MET A 53 -0.85 11.22 -0.08
CA MET A 53 -2.08 11.75 -0.67
C MET A 53 -2.50 13.08 -0.05
N TYR A 54 -2.39 13.17 1.27
CA TYR A 54 -2.77 14.35 2.03
C TYR A 54 -1.55 14.97 2.67
N HIS A 55 -1.30 16.23 2.38
CA HIS A 55 -0.12 16.94 2.84
C HIS A 55 -0.30 17.63 4.19
N THR A 56 -1.52 17.70 4.70
CA THR A 56 -1.82 18.38 5.96
C THR A 56 -2.14 17.36 7.05
N ASN A 57 -1.65 17.64 8.26
CA ASN A 57 -1.70 16.70 9.38
C ASN A 57 -3.10 16.28 9.82
N TRP A 58 -4.13 16.93 9.35
CA TRP A 58 -5.49 16.67 9.78
C TRP A 58 -6.42 16.17 8.67
N THR A 59 -5.90 16.05 7.45
CA THR A 59 -6.64 15.43 6.36
C THR A 59 -6.26 13.97 6.17
N GLY A 60 -5.04 13.59 6.56
CA GLY A 60 -4.61 12.21 6.54
C GLY A 60 -4.61 11.61 7.95
N ALA A 61 -5.33 10.51 8.14
CA ALA A 61 -5.52 9.89 9.46
C ALA A 61 -4.22 9.38 10.08
N LEU A 62 -3.26 8.96 9.25
CA LEU A 62 -2.01 8.37 9.73
C LEU A 62 -0.91 9.42 9.96
N GLY A 63 -0.98 10.55 9.24
CA GLY A 63 -0.02 11.63 9.38
C GLY A 63 1.33 11.38 8.73
N GLY A 64 2.11 12.46 8.61
CA GLY A 64 3.42 12.42 7.96
C GLY A 64 4.44 11.58 8.68
N ALA A 65 4.39 11.55 10.01
CA ALA A 65 5.34 10.74 10.80
C ALA A 65 5.17 9.24 10.54
N PHE A 66 3.94 8.78 10.42
CA PHE A 66 3.66 7.38 10.10
C PHE A 66 4.24 6.99 8.74
N TRP A 67 3.90 7.75 7.70
CA TRP A 67 4.36 7.46 6.33
C TRP A 67 5.87 7.60 6.19
N GLY A 68 6.45 8.63 6.81
CA GLY A 68 7.89 8.84 6.80
C GLY A 68 8.64 7.69 7.44
N MET A 69 8.19 7.21 8.59
CA MET A 69 8.78 6.07 9.26
C MET A 69 8.63 4.79 8.44
N LEU A 70 7.45 4.55 7.89
CA LEU A 70 7.20 3.36 7.07
C LEU A 70 8.09 3.35 5.83
N PHE A 71 8.15 4.45 5.09
CA PHE A 71 8.99 4.52 3.90
C PHE A 71 10.48 4.48 4.22
N GLY A 72 10.87 5.04 5.36
CA GLY A 72 12.23 4.90 5.85
C GLY A 72 12.62 3.44 6.03
N LEU A 73 11.76 2.68 6.69
CA LEU A 73 11.98 1.24 6.90
C LEU A 73 11.97 0.45 5.59
N LEU A 74 11.10 0.81 4.67
CA LEU A 74 10.95 0.07 3.42
C LEU A 74 12.11 0.31 2.45
N PHE A 75 12.61 1.55 2.35
CA PHE A 75 13.47 1.93 1.24
C PHE A 75 14.78 2.60 1.63
N PHE A 76 14.88 3.19 2.81
CA PHE A 76 16.02 4.04 3.17
C PHE A 76 16.88 3.50 4.30
N ILE A 77 16.41 2.50 5.05
CA ILE A 77 17.18 1.86 6.12
C ILE A 77 17.66 0.50 5.62
N PRO A 78 18.98 0.32 5.41
CA PRO A 78 19.50 -0.91 4.82
C PRO A 78 19.44 -2.13 5.74
N PHE A 79 19.43 -1.92 7.06
CA PHE A 79 19.41 -3.01 8.02
C PHE A 79 18.11 -3.04 8.77
N VAL A 80 17.26 -4.02 8.41
CA VAL A 80 16.02 -4.31 9.09
C VAL A 80 16.34 -5.25 10.26
N GLY A 81 16.19 -4.80 11.46
CA GLY A 81 16.46 -5.63 12.63
C GLY A 81 16.80 -4.82 13.87
N LEU A 82 17.97 -4.23 13.91
CA LEU A 82 18.39 -3.45 15.07
C LEU A 82 17.72 -2.08 15.15
N ALA A 83 17.59 -1.41 14.00
CA ALA A 83 16.98 -0.09 13.95
C ALA A 83 15.46 -0.14 14.11
N ILE A 84 14.82 -1.23 13.71
CA ILE A 84 13.37 -1.38 13.82
C ILE A 84 12.92 -1.42 15.27
N GLY A 85 13.62 -2.16 16.11
CA GLY A 85 13.25 -2.27 17.53
C GLY A 85 13.23 -0.92 18.24
N ALA A 86 14.21 -0.06 17.96
CA ALA A 86 14.29 1.26 18.57
C ALA A 86 13.36 2.28 17.91
N ALA A 87 13.27 2.29 16.58
CA ALA A 87 12.46 3.25 15.84
C ALA A 87 10.97 2.95 15.91
N LEU A 88 10.59 1.68 15.95
CA LEU A 88 9.19 1.24 16.03
C LEU A 88 8.63 1.26 17.44
N GLY A 89 9.47 1.43 18.46
CA GLY A 89 8.99 1.44 19.85
C GLY A 89 7.85 2.43 20.07
N ALA A 90 7.91 3.59 19.43
CA ALA A 90 6.89 4.63 19.54
C ALA A 90 5.68 4.40 18.60
N LEU A 91 5.87 3.68 17.49
CA LEU A 91 4.84 3.50 16.47
C LEU A 91 4.39 2.04 16.28
N ALA A 92 4.97 1.13 17.05
CA ALA A 92 4.69 -0.31 16.91
C ALA A 92 3.20 -0.63 17.03
N GLY A 93 2.48 0.04 17.93
CA GLY A 93 1.05 -0.14 18.07
C GLY A 93 0.27 0.27 16.83
N HIS A 94 0.63 1.40 16.23
CA HIS A 94 0.01 1.86 14.99
C HIS A 94 0.29 0.92 13.82
N PHE A 95 1.52 0.45 13.69
CA PHE A 95 1.87 -0.48 12.62
C PHE A 95 1.12 -1.80 12.77
N SER A 96 1.05 -2.34 13.98
CA SER A 96 0.32 -3.58 14.25
C SER A 96 -1.16 -3.45 13.94
N ASP A 97 -1.76 -2.30 14.23
CA ASP A 97 -3.19 -2.06 13.98
C ASP A 97 -3.54 -2.14 12.50
N TYR A 98 -2.58 -1.89 11.62
CA TYR A 98 -2.78 -1.92 10.17
C TYR A 98 -2.13 -3.11 9.49
N GLY A 99 -1.68 -4.10 10.27
CA GLY A 99 -1.08 -5.31 9.71
C GLY A 99 0.34 -5.13 9.17
N ILE A 100 1.01 -4.04 9.53
CA ILE A 100 2.39 -3.79 9.13
C ILE A 100 3.31 -4.54 10.10
N ASP A 101 3.80 -5.66 9.65
CA ASP A 101 4.74 -6.51 10.38
C ASP A 101 5.99 -6.77 9.54
N ASP A 102 6.89 -7.59 10.06
CA ASP A 102 8.12 -7.92 9.34
C ASP A 102 7.86 -8.56 7.98
N ASN A 103 6.81 -9.36 7.89
CA ASN A 103 6.43 -10.02 6.63
C ASN A 103 5.92 -9.00 5.59
N PHE A 104 5.13 -8.03 6.02
CA PHE A 104 4.69 -6.93 5.16
C PHE A 104 5.89 -6.17 4.60
N ILE A 105 6.81 -5.78 5.48
CA ILE A 105 8.02 -5.04 5.10
C ILE A 105 8.84 -5.85 4.10
N LYS A 106 9.04 -7.12 4.37
CA LYS A 106 9.78 -8.02 3.48
C LYS A 106 9.16 -8.12 2.10
N GLN A 107 7.85 -8.32 2.03
CA GLN A 107 7.14 -8.41 0.75
C GLN A 107 7.27 -7.14 -0.07
N VAL A 108 7.09 -5.98 0.55
CA VAL A 108 7.23 -4.71 -0.16
C VAL A 108 8.66 -4.52 -0.67
N ARG A 109 9.66 -4.80 0.16
CA ARG A 109 11.06 -4.69 -0.24
C ARG A 109 11.42 -5.58 -1.42
N GLU A 110 10.88 -6.79 -1.44
CA GLU A 110 11.16 -7.74 -2.52
C GLU A 110 10.47 -7.37 -3.83
N LYS A 111 9.26 -6.83 -3.75
CA LYS A 111 8.41 -6.60 -4.92
C LYS A 111 8.52 -5.21 -5.53
N VAL A 112 8.76 -4.20 -4.72
CA VAL A 112 8.89 -2.82 -5.20
C VAL A 112 10.35 -2.55 -5.55
N THR A 113 10.63 -2.48 -6.83
CA THR A 113 11.98 -2.40 -7.40
C THR A 113 12.03 -1.28 -8.46
N PRO A 114 13.23 -0.91 -8.95
CA PRO A 114 13.30 0.10 -10.01
C PRO A 114 12.42 -0.23 -11.21
N GLY A 115 11.70 0.76 -11.69
CA GLY A 115 10.75 0.61 -12.81
C GLY A 115 9.34 0.25 -12.38
N THR A 116 9.09 0.10 -11.08
CA THR A 116 7.77 -0.21 -10.54
C THR A 116 7.20 0.94 -9.73
N SER A 117 5.96 0.80 -9.32
CA SER A 117 5.33 1.72 -8.37
C SER A 117 4.45 0.94 -7.41
N ALA A 118 4.07 1.59 -6.32
CA ALA A 118 3.18 1.00 -5.33
C ALA A 118 2.19 2.03 -4.82
N LEU A 119 0.99 1.56 -4.53
CA LEU A 119 -0.08 2.37 -3.95
C LEU A 119 -0.44 1.77 -2.60
N PHE A 120 -0.39 2.59 -1.57
CA PHE A 120 -0.83 2.24 -0.21
C PHE A 120 -2.11 2.98 0.07
N LEU A 121 -3.17 2.26 0.40
CA LEU A 121 -4.48 2.86 0.67
C LEU A 121 -5.02 2.39 2.01
N LEU A 122 -5.44 3.35 2.83
CA LEU A 122 -6.24 3.09 4.01
C LEU A 122 -7.68 3.49 3.68
N THR A 123 -8.58 2.53 3.66
CA THR A 123 -9.96 2.74 3.20
C THR A 123 -10.97 2.13 4.17
N GLN A 124 -12.23 2.54 4.03
CA GLN A 124 -13.36 1.92 4.72
C GLN A 124 -14.60 2.03 3.84
N ASN A 125 -15.64 1.30 4.23
CA ASN A 125 -16.96 1.36 3.59
C ASN A 125 -16.90 1.13 2.07
N ALA A 126 -16.01 0.24 1.62
CA ALA A 126 -15.89 -0.06 0.20
C ALA A 126 -17.04 -0.94 -0.28
N VAL A 127 -17.66 -0.55 -1.40
CA VAL A 127 -18.56 -1.43 -2.15
C VAL A 127 -17.64 -2.33 -3.00
N THR A 128 -17.25 -3.45 -2.42
CA THR A 128 -16.13 -4.27 -2.91
C THR A 128 -16.23 -4.63 -4.38
N ASP A 129 -17.39 -5.10 -4.82
CA ASP A 129 -17.59 -5.52 -6.22
C ASP A 129 -17.37 -4.37 -7.21
N LYS A 130 -17.86 -3.19 -6.84
CA LYS A 130 -17.71 -1.99 -7.68
C LYS A 130 -16.29 -1.49 -7.72
N VAL A 131 -15.62 -1.53 -6.57
CA VAL A 131 -14.22 -1.10 -6.45
C VAL A 131 -13.31 -2.02 -7.24
N VAL A 132 -13.45 -3.33 -7.07
CA VAL A 132 -12.65 -4.32 -7.80
C VAL A 132 -12.88 -4.21 -9.30
N ASP A 133 -14.14 -4.09 -9.73
CA ASP A 133 -14.46 -3.95 -11.13
C ASP A 133 -13.80 -2.72 -11.77
N ALA A 134 -13.88 -1.58 -11.10
CA ALA A 134 -13.24 -0.36 -11.59
C ALA A 134 -11.71 -0.48 -11.64
N MET A 135 -11.09 -1.09 -10.62
CA MET A 135 -9.65 -1.27 -10.57
C MET A 135 -9.16 -2.24 -11.65
N LYS A 136 -9.96 -3.20 -12.06
CA LYS A 136 -9.61 -4.12 -13.16
C LYS A 136 -9.46 -3.41 -14.51
N HIS A 137 -10.07 -2.25 -14.67
CA HIS A 137 -9.96 -1.44 -15.90
C HIS A 137 -8.72 -0.55 -15.91
N GLY A 138 -7.99 -0.48 -14.80
CA GLY A 138 -6.77 0.29 -14.69
C GLY A 138 -5.52 -0.52 -14.99
N PRO A 139 -4.35 0.01 -14.61
CA PRO A 139 -3.09 -0.72 -14.76
C PRO A 139 -3.12 -2.05 -14.04
N LYS A 140 -2.44 -3.04 -14.60
CA LYS A 140 -2.31 -4.35 -13.97
C LYS A 140 -1.61 -4.20 -12.62
N LEU A 141 -2.21 -4.79 -11.59
CA LEU A 141 -1.68 -4.71 -10.23
C LEU A 141 -1.44 -6.09 -9.64
N GLU A 142 -0.57 -6.10 -8.63
CA GLU A 142 -0.36 -7.25 -7.76
C GLU A 142 -0.64 -6.82 -6.33
N VAL A 143 -1.46 -7.56 -5.61
CA VAL A 143 -1.71 -7.30 -4.19
C VAL A 143 -0.47 -7.74 -3.40
N ILE A 144 0.20 -6.78 -2.76
CA ILE A 144 1.37 -7.10 -1.95
C ILE A 144 0.91 -7.62 -0.59
N SER A 145 0.11 -6.83 0.10
CA SER A 145 -0.38 -7.19 1.43
C SER A 145 -1.58 -6.33 1.80
N THR A 146 -2.35 -6.81 2.77
CA THR A 146 -3.50 -6.12 3.33
C THR A 146 -3.74 -6.64 4.73
N ASN A 147 -4.42 -5.86 5.58
CA ASN A 147 -4.81 -6.31 6.90
C ASN A 147 -6.16 -7.06 6.92
N LEU A 148 -6.64 -7.45 5.76
CA LEU A 148 -7.77 -8.37 5.65
C LEU A 148 -7.39 -9.76 6.16
N THR A 149 -8.39 -10.57 6.47
CA THR A 149 -8.13 -11.98 6.77
C THR A 149 -7.50 -12.64 5.55
N LYS A 150 -6.77 -13.72 5.79
CA LYS A 150 -6.13 -14.46 4.71
C LYS A 150 -7.13 -14.90 3.63
N GLU A 151 -8.30 -15.38 4.05
CA GLU A 151 -9.35 -15.79 3.13
C GLU A 151 -9.82 -14.63 2.25
N GLN A 152 -10.03 -13.46 2.83
CA GLN A 152 -10.42 -12.27 2.09
C GLN A 152 -9.31 -11.78 1.16
N GLU A 153 -8.07 -11.84 1.61
CA GLU A 153 -6.92 -11.47 0.78
C GLU A 153 -6.75 -12.41 -0.41
N ASP A 154 -6.85 -13.71 -0.19
CA ASP A 154 -6.76 -14.71 -1.26
C ASP A 154 -7.86 -14.51 -2.31
N LYS A 155 -9.07 -14.19 -1.86
CA LYS A 155 -10.17 -13.88 -2.75
C LYS A 155 -9.90 -12.63 -3.58
N LEU A 156 -9.33 -11.60 -2.96
CA LEU A 156 -8.95 -10.38 -3.66
C LEU A 156 -7.89 -10.65 -4.73
N ARG A 157 -6.87 -11.45 -4.41
CA ARG A 157 -5.85 -11.85 -5.37
C ARG A 157 -6.44 -12.63 -6.54
N GLU A 158 -7.35 -13.54 -6.27
CA GLU A 158 -8.05 -14.31 -7.29
C GLU A 158 -8.83 -13.39 -8.24
N GLU A 159 -9.52 -12.38 -7.72
CA GLU A 159 -10.27 -11.42 -8.51
C GLU A 159 -9.38 -10.60 -9.46
N PHE A 160 -8.12 -10.37 -9.09
CA PHE A 160 -7.15 -9.69 -9.95
C PHE A 160 -6.32 -10.65 -10.81
N GLY A 161 -6.70 -11.92 -10.88
CA GLY A 161 -6.02 -12.91 -11.71
C GLY A 161 -4.70 -13.41 -11.16
N GLU A 162 -4.41 -13.17 -9.87
CA GLU A 162 -3.22 -13.69 -9.22
C GLU A 162 -3.47 -15.08 -8.66
N GLU A 163 -2.45 -15.93 -8.73
CA GLU A 163 -2.53 -17.22 -8.03
C GLU A 163 -2.37 -16.98 -6.53
N ALA A 164 -3.20 -17.65 -5.74
CA ALA A 164 -3.02 -17.63 -4.31
C ALA A 164 -1.63 -18.15 -3.95
N PRO A 165 -0.93 -17.52 -2.99
CA PRO A 165 0.39 -18.02 -2.60
C PRO A 165 0.30 -19.48 -2.18
N ALA A 166 1.21 -20.29 -2.70
CA ALA A 166 1.30 -21.68 -2.28
C ALA A 166 1.59 -21.72 -0.78
N HIS A 167 0.76 -22.43 -0.06
CA HIS A 167 0.99 -22.62 1.36
C HIS A 167 2.04 -23.69 1.52
N ALA A 168 3.22 -23.23 1.79
CA ALA A 168 4.24 -24.18 2.21
C ALA A 168 4.01 -24.53 3.66
#